data_572a13902de2e66acc8ef354b5565010
#
_entry.id   572a13902de2e66acc8ef354b5565010
#
_cell.length_a   1.000
_cell.length_b   1.000
_cell.length_c   1.000
_cell.angle_alpha   90.00
_cell.angle_beta   90.00
_cell.angle_gamma   90.00
#
_symmetry.space_group_name_H-M   'P 1'
#
loop_
_entity.id
_entity.type
_entity.pdbx_description
1 polymer ?
#
loop_
_entity_poly.entity_id
_entity_poly.type
_entity_poly.pdbx_seq_one_letter_code
_entity_poly.pdbx_strand_id
1 'polypeptide(L)'
;MPLLKPDGSVRVCGDYKVTIDHVLEVSEHPMPTDDDTYHPVTGGEKVTKLDLSSAYQQVLLEEESRQYLTINTHLGLFRYTHLPFGVASSPAIFQKIVDSIMNGLQAVGGISDDIHIIGSNDETHFCNLEGALERMRSMGVS
;
A
#
# COMPACT_ATOMS: atom_id res chain seq x y z
N MET A 1 10.43 -11.09 12.33
CA MET A 1 11.76 -11.28 11.74
C MET A 1 12.27 -9.94 11.26
N PRO A 2 13.45 -9.46 11.69
CA PRO A 2 13.99 -8.19 11.21
C PRO A 2 14.62 -8.37 9.82
N LEU A 3 14.30 -7.47 8.91
CA LEU A 3 14.92 -7.37 7.59
C LEU A 3 15.69 -6.05 7.50
N LEU A 4 16.96 -6.14 7.12
CA LEU A 4 17.79 -4.96 6.92
C LEU A 4 17.53 -4.39 5.53
N LYS A 5 17.19 -3.10 5.45
CA LYS A 5 17.07 -2.39 4.19
C LYS A 5 18.43 -1.93 3.67
N PRO A 6 18.57 -1.64 2.36
CA PRO A 6 19.83 -1.12 1.80
C PRO A 6 20.30 0.20 2.43
N ASP A 7 19.39 1.00 2.95
CA ASP A 7 19.66 2.27 3.65
C ASP A 7 20.13 2.09 5.11
N GLY A 8 20.25 0.83 5.58
CA GLY A 8 20.64 0.49 6.96
C GLY A 8 19.50 0.52 7.97
N SER A 9 18.27 0.89 7.58
CA SER A 9 17.09 0.81 8.44
C SER A 9 16.61 -0.64 8.58
N VAL A 10 15.88 -0.93 9.66
CA VAL A 10 15.36 -2.27 9.93
C VAL A 10 13.85 -2.28 9.71
N ARG A 11 13.37 -3.19 8.84
CA ARG A 11 11.96 -3.51 8.73
C ARG A 11 11.64 -4.69 9.65
N VAL A 12 10.74 -4.50 10.59
CA VAL A 12 10.25 -5.58 11.45
C VAL A 12 9.04 -6.22 10.78
N CYS A 13 9.17 -7.50 10.41
CA CYS A 13 8.07 -8.29 9.88
C CYS A 13 7.63 -9.30 10.94
N GLY A 14 6.35 -9.35 11.25
CA GLY A 14 5.77 -10.44 12.05
C GLY A 14 5.78 -11.73 11.26
N ASP A 15 5.87 -12.86 11.96
CA ASP A 15 5.62 -14.17 11.36
C ASP A 15 4.24 -14.65 11.83
N TYR A 16 3.27 -14.47 10.98
CA TYR A 16 1.86 -14.78 11.26
C TYR A 16 1.39 -16.07 10.59
N LYS A 17 2.27 -16.69 9.80
CA LYS A 17 1.97 -17.86 8.98
C LYS A 17 1.43 -19.04 9.80
N VAL A 18 1.97 -19.25 11.01
CA VAL A 18 1.55 -20.35 11.89
C VAL A 18 0.51 -19.96 12.94
N THR A 19 0.08 -18.70 12.95
CA THR A 19 -0.88 -18.16 13.93
C THR A 19 -2.19 -17.76 13.29
N ILE A 20 -2.26 -16.54 12.74
CA ILE A 20 -3.51 -15.97 12.24
C ILE A 20 -3.77 -16.21 10.77
N ASP A 21 -2.77 -16.40 9.94
CA ASP A 21 -2.95 -16.59 8.49
C ASP A 21 -3.82 -17.82 8.16
N HIS A 22 -3.89 -18.80 9.06
CA HIS A 22 -4.74 -19.99 8.89
C HIS A 22 -6.23 -19.74 9.15
N VAL A 23 -6.56 -18.69 9.90
CA VAL A 23 -7.94 -18.36 10.32
C VAL A 23 -8.43 -17.05 9.71
N LEU A 24 -7.54 -16.29 9.09
CA LEU A 24 -7.92 -15.12 8.32
C LEU A 24 -8.62 -15.57 7.04
N GLU A 25 -9.83 -15.07 6.84
CA GLU A 25 -10.39 -15.00 5.49
C GLU A 25 -9.47 -14.07 4.69
N VAL A 26 -8.65 -14.65 3.83
CA VAL A 26 -7.78 -13.88 2.94
C VAL A 26 -8.68 -13.05 2.05
N SER A 27 -8.62 -11.74 2.19
CA SER A 27 -9.35 -10.85 1.30
C SER A 27 -8.82 -11.08 -0.12
N GLU A 28 -9.63 -11.71 -0.96
CA GLU A 28 -9.34 -11.94 -2.38
C GLU A 28 -9.56 -10.66 -3.20
N HIS A 29 -8.93 -9.55 -2.78
CA HIS A 29 -8.90 -8.39 -3.66
C HIS A 29 -7.89 -8.69 -4.78
N PRO A 30 -8.31 -8.63 -6.05
CA PRO A 30 -7.40 -8.94 -7.15
C PRO A 30 -6.22 -7.96 -7.12
N MET A 31 -5.01 -8.52 -7.10
CA MET A 31 -3.81 -7.71 -7.30
C MET A 31 -3.71 -7.40 -8.79
N PRO A 32 -3.68 -6.12 -9.19
CA PRO A 32 -3.50 -5.76 -10.58
C PRO A 32 -2.18 -6.35 -11.10
N THR A 33 -2.20 -6.78 -12.34
CA THR A 33 -0.98 -7.14 -13.06
C THR A 33 -0.32 -5.88 -13.62
N ASP A 34 0.95 -5.99 -14.01
CA ASP A 34 1.66 -4.90 -14.69
C ASP A 34 0.86 -4.41 -15.90
N ASP A 35 0.27 -5.34 -16.67
CA ASP A 35 -0.57 -5.01 -17.84
C ASP A 35 -1.83 -4.23 -17.44
N ASP A 36 -2.48 -4.56 -16.34
CA ASP A 36 -3.69 -3.86 -15.87
C ASP A 36 -3.35 -2.42 -15.42
N THR A 37 -2.17 -2.23 -14.85
CA THR A 37 -1.71 -0.92 -14.40
C THR A 37 -1.27 -0.04 -15.56
N TYR A 38 -0.67 -0.63 -16.60
CA TYR A 38 -0.17 0.12 -17.75
C TYR A 38 -1.22 0.27 -18.88
N HIS A 39 -2.32 -0.49 -18.87
CA HIS A 39 -3.36 -0.41 -19.90
C HIS A 39 -4.09 0.95 -19.96
N PRO A 40 -4.42 1.62 -18.85
CA PRO A 40 -4.96 2.99 -18.88
C PRO A 40 -3.93 4.03 -19.31
N VAL A 41 -2.70 3.65 -19.48
CA VAL A 41 -1.46 4.39 -19.53
C VAL A 41 -0.88 4.44 -20.95
N THR A 42 -1.46 3.66 -21.89
CA THR A 42 -0.99 3.59 -23.29
C THR A 42 -1.23 4.93 -24.00
N GLY A 43 -0.15 5.62 -24.34
CA GLY A 43 -0.17 6.87 -25.12
C GLY A 43 0.31 8.12 -24.35
N GLY A 44 0.74 7.99 -23.09
CA GLY A 44 1.34 9.09 -22.36
C GLY A 44 2.84 9.25 -22.63
N GLU A 45 3.27 10.48 -22.84
CA GLU A 45 4.70 10.82 -23.03
C GLU A 45 5.41 11.12 -21.73
N LYS A 46 4.67 11.44 -20.67
CA LYS A 46 5.18 11.85 -19.35
C LYS A 46 4.69 10.90 -18.27
N VAL A 47 5.60 10.42 -17.45
CA VAL A 47 5.31 9.47 -16.37
C VAL A 47 5.96 9.96 -15.09
N THR A 48 5.19 9.99 -14.01
CA THR A 48 5.71 10.14 -12.63
C THR A 48 5.39 8.89 -11.85
N LYS A 49 6.39 8.35 -11.16
CA LYS A 49 6.23 7.29 -10.18
C LYS A 49 6.32 7.89 -8.78
N LEU A 50 5.31 7.65 -7.96
CA LEU A 50 5.30 7.96 -6.54
C LEU A 50 5.44 6.67 -5.76
N ASP A 51 6.30 6.66 -4.76
CA ASP A 51 6.50 5.56 -3.82
C ASP A 51 5.90 5.95 -2.47
N LEU A 52 4.93 5.17 -1.99
CA LEU A 52 4.26 5.45 -0.72
C LEU A 52 5.11 5.01 0.45
N SER A 53 5.53 5.97 1.25
CA SER A 53 6.38 5.71 2.41
C SER A 53 5.68 4.84 3.44
N SER A 54 6.31 3.70 3.79
CA SER A 54 5.79 2.79 4.83
C SER A 54 4.35 2.29 4.58
N ALA A 55 3.95 2.19 3.33
CA ALA A 55 2.65 1.78 2.79
C ALA A 55 1.65 1.16 3.80
N TYR A 56 1.84 -0.09 4.20
CA TYR A 56 0.92 -0.79 5.12
C TYR A 56 0.83 -0.12 6.50
N GLN A 57 1.91 0.47 6.98
CA GLN A 57 1.93 1.13 8.29
C GLN A 57 1.16 2.45 8.33
N GLN A 58 0.63 2.91 7.21
CA GLN A 58 -0.29 4.04 7.15
C GLN A 58 -1.74 3.62 7.47
N VAL A 59 -2.05 2.32 7.43
CA VAL A 59 -3.38 1.77 7.69
C VAL A 59 -3.57 1.51 9.17
N LEU A 60 -4.47 2.26 9.80
CA LEU A 60 -4.83 2.08 11.21
C LEU A 60 -5.70 0.82 11.36
N LEU A 61 -5.36 -0.01 12.33
CA LEU A 61 -6.16 -1.20 12.68
C LEU A 61 -7.28 -0.85 13.64
N GLU A 62 -8.44 -1.46 13.44
CA GLU A 62 -9.52 -1.46 14.41
C GLU A 62 -9.05 -2.07 15.73
N GLU A 63 -9.52 -1.54 16.83
CA GLU A 63 -9.05 -1.92 18.18
C GLU A 63 -9.23 -3.40 18.46
N GLU A 64 -10.36 -3.96 18.02
CA GLU A 64 -10.67 -5.39 18.15
C GLU A 64 -9.70 -6.29 17.38
N SER A 65 -9.17 -5.81 16.25
CA SER A 65 -8.21 -6.56 15.40
C SER A 65 -6.78 -6.55 15.97
N ARG A 66 -6.41 -5.54 16.76
CA ARG A 66 -5.04 -5.39 17.29
C ARG A 66 -4.60 -6.54 18.19
N GLN A 67 -5.53 -7.17 18.91
CA GLN A 67 -5.21 -8.32 19.77
C GLN A 67 -4.63 -9.51 19.02
N TYR A 68 -5.03 -9.69 17.76
CA TYR A 68 -4.53 -10.77 16.90
C TYR A 68 -3.14 -10.49 16.34
N LEU A 69 -2.72 -9.22 16.31
CA LEU A 69 -1.45 -8.77 15.77
C LEU A 69 -0.45 -8.46 16.90
N THR A 70 -0.33 -9.41 17.82
CA THR A 70 0.59 -9.32 18.95
C THR A 70 1.88 -10.06 18.61
N ILE A 71 3.02 -9.43 18.88
CA ILE A 71 4.35 -10.02 18.73
C ILE A 71 5.02 -10.18 20.10
N ASN A 72 5.77 -11.25 20.26
CA ASN A 72 6.60 -11.47 21.43
C ASN A 72 8.04 -11.02 21.13
N THR A 73 8.59 -10.18 21.99
CA THR A 73 9.96 -9.69 21.89
C THR A 73 10.70 -9.89 23.21
N HIS A 74 12.01 -9.66 23.20
CA HIS A 74 12.82 -9.70 24.43
C HIS A 74 12.43 -8.62 25.48
N LEU A 75 11.65 -7.61 25.07
CA LEU A 75 11.13 -6.57 25.94
C LEU A 75 9.68 -6.83 26.38
N GLY A 76 9.07 -7.94 25.93
CA GLY A 76 7.68 -8.31 26.22
C GLY A 76 6.79 -8.38 25.00
N LEU A 77 5.47 -8.39 25.25
CA LEU A 77 4.44 -8.46 24.24
C LEU A 77 4.07 -7.06 23.74
N PHE A 78 4.08 -6.90 22.43
CA PHE A 78 3.66 -5.67 21.76
C PHE A 78 2.54 -5.95 20.78
N ARG A 79 1.61 -5.02 20.67
CA ARG A 79 0.51 -5.06 19.71
C ARG A 79 0.72 -4.01 18.63
N TYR A 80 0.50 -4.39 17.39
CA TYR A 80 0.49 -3.43 16.29
C TYR A 80 -0.79 -2.58 16.35
N THR A 81 -0.63 -1.28 16.18
CA THR A 81 -1.74 -0.33 16.00
C THR A 81 -2.05 -0.08 14.53
N HIS A 82 -1.09 -0.35 13.67
CA HIS A 82 -1.18 -0.22 12.21
C HIS A 82 -0.90 -1.56 11.54
N LEU A 83 -1.31 -1.68 10.29
CA LEU A 83 -1.17 -2.92 9.53
C LEU A 83 0.32 -3.30 9.38
N PRO A 84 0.75 -4.45 9.92
CA PRO A 84 2.16 -4.83 9.87
C PRO A 84 2.51 -5.55 8.57
N PHE A 85 3.79 -5.59 8.30
CA PHE A 85 4.34 -6.52 7.31
C PHE A 85 4.31 -7.95 7.85
N GLY A 86 4.03 -8.91 6.95
CA GLY A 86 4.06 -10.35 7.25
C GLY A 86 2.69 -10.99 7.42
N VAL A 87 1.60 -10.24 7.44
CA VAL A 87 0.23 -10.75 7.37
C VAL A 87 -0.13 -11.03 5.90
N ALA A 88 -0.66 -12.22 5.62
CA ALA A 88 -0.95 -12.65 4.25
C ALA A 88 -1.92 -11.73 3.50
N SER A 89 -2.89 -11.14 4.19
CA SER A 89 -3.89 -10.25 3.61
C SER A 89 -3.45 -8.78 3.51
N SER A 90 -2.30 -8.39 4.08
CA SER A 90 -1.85 -6.98 4.07
C SER A 90 -1.74 -6.38 2.67
N PRO A 91 -1.18 -7.06 1.66
CA PRO A 91 -1.12 -6.53 0.30
C PRO A 91 -2.51 -6.26 -0.29
N ALA A 92 -3.44 -7.21 -0.15
CA ALA A 92 -4.80 -7.09 -0.68
C ALA A 92 -5.59 -5.97 0.00
N ILE A 93 -5.45 -5.82 1.32
CA ILE A 93 -6.07 -4.73 2.08
C ILE A 93 -5.54 -3.38 1.60
N PHE A 94 -4.23 -3.26 1.45
CA PHE A 94 -3.62 -2.01 1.02
C PHE A 94 -3.96 -1.68 -0.44
N GLN A 95 -3.95 -2.67 -1.34
CA GLN A 95 -4.37 -2.48 -2.73
C GLN A 95 -5.80 -1.96 -2.83
N LYS A 96 -6.73 -2.51 -2.04
CA LYS A 96 -8.11 -2.01 -1.99
C LYS A 96 -8.19 -0.53 -1.60
N ILE A 97 -7.32 -0.08 -0.69
CA ILE A 97 -7.25 1.33 -0.30
C ILE A 97 -6.69 2.18 -1.46
N VAL A 98 -5.61 1.73 -2.09
CA VAL A 98 -5.01 2.41 -3.26
C VAL A 98 -6.04 2.54 -4.38
N ASP A 99 -6.75 1.47 -4.72
CA ASP A 99 -7.79 1.48 -5.76
C ASP A 99 -8.93 2.45 -5.41
N SER A 100 -9.32 2.50 -4.14
CA SER A 100 -10.33 3.46 -3.66
C SER A 100 -9.85 4.92 -3.80
N ILE A 101 -8.58 5.19 -3.52
CA ILE A 101 -7.97 6.52 -3.67
C ILE A 101 -7.92 6.92 -5.14
N MET A 102 -7.51 6.00 -6.01
CA MET A 102 -7.34 6.25 -7.45
C MET A 102 -8.65 6.22 -8.23
N ASN A 103 -9.73 5.71 -7.64
CA ASN A 103 -11.02 5.59 -8.32
C ASN A 103 -11.53 6.94 -8.84
N GLY A 104 -11.82 6.99 -10.15
CA GLY A 104 -12.29 8.19 -10.85
C GLY A 104 -11.18 9.16 -11.27
N LEU A 105 -9.91 8.90 -10.96
CA LEU A 105 -8.79 9.61 -11.55
C LEU A 105 -8.44 9.02 -12.92
N GLN A 106 -8.17 9.88 -13.89
CA GLN A 106 -7.73 9.44 -15.22
C GLN A 106 -6.21 9.30 -15.25
N ALA A 107 -5.71 8.33 -16.00
CA ALA A 107 -4.29 8.12 -16.25
C ALA A 107 -3.45 7.97 -14.96
N VAL A 108 -4.05 7.39 -13.93
CA VAL A 108 -3.41 7.05 -12.66
C VAL A 108 -3.65 5.58 -12.39
N GLY A 109 -2.59 4.86 -12.06
CA GLY A 109 -2.66 3.46 -11.67
C GLY A 109 -1.71 3.18 -10.51
N GLY A 110 -1.99 2.16 -9.71
CA GLY A 110 -1.12 1.82 -8.58
C GLY A 110 -1.07 0.33 -8.31
N ILE A 111 0.11 -0.17 -7.99
CA ILE A 111 0.32 -1.52 -7.48
C ILE A 111 1.04 -1.39 -6.15
N SER A 112 0.37 -1.81 -5.08
CA SER A 112 0.89 -1.73 -3.71
C SER A 112 1.30 -0.30 -3.33
N ASP A 113 2.59 -0.07 -3.15
CA ASP A 113 3.21 1.20 -2.75
C ASP A 113 3.63 2.09 -3.93
N ASP A 114 3.59 1.58 -5.15
CA ASP A 114 3.96 2.28 -6.38
C ASP A 114 2.74 2.88 -7.10
N ILE A 115 2.67 4.20 -7.21
CA ILE A 115 1.62 4.90 -7.96
C ILE A 115 2.24 5.52 -9.21
N HIS A 116 1.65 5.22 -10.36
CA HIS A 116 2.06 5.76 -11.66
C HIS A 116 1.04 6.76 -12.15
N ILE A 117 1.51 7.94 -12.51
CA ILE A 117 0.70 9.05 -13.01
C ILE A 117 1.24 9.45 -14.38
N ILE A 118 0.34 9.58 -15.34
CA ILE A 118 0.71 9.77 -16.74
C ILE A 118 -0.04 10.95 -17.33
N GLY A 119 0.57 11.53 -18.35
CA GLY A 119 -0.02 12.60 -19.18
C GLY A 119 0.51 12.58 -20.60
N SER A 120 -0.32 12.97 -21.55
CA SER A 120 0.07 13.11 -22.96
C SER A 120 0.98 14.30 -23.24
N ASN A 121 1.00 15.28 -22.33
CA ASN A 121 1.84 16.48 -22.35
C ASN A 121 2.05 16.97 -20.92
N ASP A 122 2.88 18.00 -20.76
CA ASP A 122 3.19 18.55 -19.43
C ASP A 122 1.97 19.06 -18.69
N GLU A 123 1.07 19.78 -19.36
CA GLU A 123 -0.13 20.36 -18.75
C GLU A 123 -1.07 19.29 -18.21
N THR A 124 -1.39 18.28 -19.04
CA THR A 124 -2.24 17.16 -18.63
C THR A 124 -1.58 16.35 -17.52
N HIS A 125 -0.26 16.15 -17.61
CA HIS A 125 0.50 15.43 -16.60
C HIS A 125 0.47 16.12 -15.23
N PHE A 126 0.69 17.44 -15.19
CA PHE A 126 0.63 18.20 -13.94
C PHE A 126 -0.78 18.22 -13.35
N CYS A 127 -1.81 18.31 -14.16
CA CYS A 127 -3.20 18.26 -13.71
C CYS A 127 -3.53 16.90 -13.06
N ASN A 128 -3.11 15.80 -13.69
CA ASN A 128 -3.31 14.45 -13.15
C ASN A 128 -2.51 14.23 -11.85
N LEU A 129 -1.27 14.73 -11.81
CA LEU A 129 -0.42 14.67 -10.63
C LEU A 129 -1.02 15.45 -9.45
N GLU A 130 -1.48 16.66 -9.68
CA GLU A 130 -2.11 17.50 -8.67
C GLU A 130 -3.37 16.81 -8.11
N GLY A 131 -4.23 16.30 -9.00
CA GLY A 131 -5.44 15.56 -8.61
C GLY A 131 -5.14 14.31 -7.76
N ALA A 132 -4.10 13.56 -8.12
CA ALA A 132 -3.66 12.40 -7.34
C ALA A 132 -3.14 12.81 -5.95
N LEU A 133 -2.27 13.83 -5.89
CA LEU A 133 -1.70 14.32 -4.62
C LEU A 133 -2.78 14.91 -3.70
N GLU A 134 -3.75 15.64 -4.22
CA GLU A 134 -4.88 16.17 -3.45
C GLU A 134 -5.73 15.03 -2.87
N ARG A 135 -6.01 14.00 -3.69
CA ARG A 135 -6.78 12.85 -3.25
C ARG A 135 -6.05 12.07 -2.15
N MET A 136 -4.76 11.81 -2.31
CA MET A 136 -3.92 11.16 -1.29
C MET A 136 -3.92 11.97 0.01
N ARG A 137 -3.72 13.29 -0.08
CA ARG A 137 -3.76 14.17 1.09
C ARG A 137 -5.12 14.11 1.80
N SER A 138 -6.23 14.13 1.06
CA SER A 138 -7.59 14.08 1.63
C SER A 138 -7.87 12.75 2.34
N MET A 139 -7.23 11.67 1.90
CA MET A 139 -7.36 10.33 2.50
C MET A 139 -6.29 10.05 3.56
N GLY A 140 -5.38 11.00 3.83
CA GLY A 140 -4.34 10.88 4.83
C GLY A 140 -3.21 9.92 4.46
N VAL A 141 -2.98 9.69 3.17
CA VAL A 141 -1.92 8.83 2.64
C VAL A 141 -0.76 9.68 2.13
N SER A 142 0.48 9.25 2.40
CA SER A 142 1.71 9.98 2.05
C SER A 142 2.83 9.05 1.53
#